data_d77ace32bbffdf6e144816908eaa5617
#
_entry.id   d77ace32bbffdf6e144816908eaa5617
#
_cell.length_a   1.000
_cell.length_b   1.000
_cell.length_c   1.000
_cell.angle_alpha   90.00
_cell.angle_beta   90.00
_cell.angle_gamma   90.00
#
_symmetry.space_group_name_H-M   'P 1'
#
loop_
_entity.id
_entity.type
_entity.pdbx_description
1 polymer ?
#
loop_
_entity_poly.entity_id
_entity_poly.type
_entity_poly.pdbx_seq_one_letter_code
_entity_poly.pdbx_strand_id
1 'polypeptide(L)'
;FDLFIGEKRLVKILTGNGDYQISIPEGADKFLEVGELSGQVIPLTAKFETGADPVNITITDKKGKTITIPVVVNIVDLTLKSNEATFAEPDAESQYISIERGNGGYSFTYQVGDGEPTTDATIVEATEKENLITLKPKARGDVKVIVTDQKGSVEEISVKVNPYNLKLENEATSLIIGGYEASTEI
;
A
#
# COMPACT_ATOMS: atom_id res chain seq x y z
N PHE A 1 0.90 15.04 -21.42
CA PHE A 1 0.83 15.28 -19.97
C PHE A 1 1.34 14.07 -19.19
N ASP A 2 1.66 14.29 -17.94
CA ASP A 2 2.28 13.29 -17.08
C ASP A 2 1.26 12.62 -16.17
N LEU A 3 1.44 11.32 -15.97
CA LEU A 3 0.78 10.50 -14.96
C LEU A 3 1.87 9.80 -14.12
N PHE A 4 1.49 9.35 -12.94
CA PHE A 4 2.32 8.50 -12.10
C PHE A 4 1.74 7.10 -12.01
N ILE A 5 2.58 6.10 -11.81
CA ILE A 5 2.12 4.70 -11.68
C ILE A 5 1.00 4.62 -10.63
N GLY A 6 -0.09 3.94 -10.98
CA GLY A 6 -1.30 3.82 -10.17
C GLY A 6 -2.27 5.00 -10.29
N GLU A 7 -1.88 6.13 -10.89
CA GLU A 7 -2.77 7.29 -11.05
C GLU A 7 -3.91 6.99 -12.04
N LYS A 8 -5.10 7.45 -11.68
CA LYS A 8 -6.29 7.44 -12.53
C LYS A 8 -6.65 8.86 -12.91
N ARG A 9 -6.88 9.10 -14.21
CA ARG A 9 -7.27 10.41 -14.72
C ARG A 9 -8.40 10.31 -15.73
N LEU A 10 -9.31 11.27 -15.69
CA LEU A 10 -10.39 11.41 -16.65
C LEU A 10 -10.00 12.46 -17.69
N VAL A 11 -9.96 12.07 -18.97
CA VAL A 11 -9.74 12.98 -20.10
C VAL A 11 -11.09 13.29 -20.71
N LYS A 12 -11.47 14.57 -20.78
CA LYS A 12 -12.75 15.01 -21.33
C LYS A 12 -12.56 15.60 -22.71
N ILE A 13 -13.33 15.09 -23.70
CA ILE A 13 -13.45 15.70 -25.03
C ILE A 13 -14.37 16.90 -24.90
N LEU A 14 -13.90 18.09 -25.16
CA LEU A 14 -14.70 19.31 -25.03
C LEU A 14 -15.54 19.60 -26.26
N THR A 15 -14.98 19.36 -27.46
CA THR A 15 -15.63 19.64 -28.74
C THR A 15 -15.28 18.55 -29.75
N GLY A 16 -16.18 18.24 -30.67
CA GLY A 16 -15.97 17.27 -31.76
C GLY A 16 -17.30 16.89 -32.42
N ASN A 17 -17.22 16.01 -33.43
CA ASN A 17 -18.40 15.64 -34.23
C ASN A 17 -19.09 14.36 -33.75
N GLY A 18 -18.74 13.83 -32.57
CA GLY A 18 -19.29 12.58 -32.03
C GLY A 18 -18.69 11.31 -32.63
N ASP A 19 -19.20 10.14 -32.21
CA ASP A 19 -18.76 8.81 -32.65
C ASP A 19 -17.23 8.64 -32.56
N TYR A 20 -16.68 8.97 -31.39
CA TYR A 20 -15.23 8.97 -31.17
C TYR A 20 -14.67 7.56 -31.13
N GLN A 21 -13.57 7.35 -31.85
CA GLN A 21 -12.73 6.16 -31.79
C GLN A 21 -11.42 6.52 -31.09
N ILE A 22 -11.02 5.67 -30.14
CA ILE A 22 -9.78 5.85 -29.38
C ILE A 22 -8.83 4.73 -29.73
N SER A 23 -7.59 5.08 -30.06
CA SER A 23 -6.53 4.11 -30.33
C SER A 23 -5.24 4.48 -29.62
N ILE A 24 -4.49 3.45 -29.24
CA ILE A 24 -3.13 3.55 -28.69
C ILE A 24 -2.21 2.66 -29.53
N PRO A 25 -0.90 2.91 -29.54
CA PRO A 25 0.06 2.04 -30.22
C PRO A 25 0.00 0.60 -29.68
N GLU A 26 0.35 -0.35 -30.55
CA GLU A 26 0.46 -1.76 -30.15
C GLU A 26 1.43 -1.94 -28.97
N GLY A 27 1.03 -2.72 -27.97
CA GLY A 27 1.82 -2.96 -26.76
C GLY A 27 1.88 -1.80 -25.77
N ALA A 28 1.18 -0.69 -26.03
CA ALA A 28 1.09 0.45 -25.09
C ALA A 28 0.17 0.16 -23.90
N ASP A 29 -0.70 -0.83 -23.99
CA ASP A 29 -1.62 -1.31 -22.94
C ASP A 29 -0.89 -1.79 -21.67
N LYS A 30 0.39 -2.15 -21.78
CA LYS A 30 1.24 -2.45 -20.62
C LYS A 30 1.57 -1.21 -19.78
N PHE A 31 1.66 -0.03 -20.39
CA PHE A 31 2.01 1.21 -19.71
C PHE A 31 0.76 1.97 -19.23
N LEU A 32 -0.30 1.94 -20.04
CA LEU A 32 -1.49 2.76 -19.83
C LEU A 32 -2.74 1.97 -20.21
N GLU A 33 -3.66 1.84 -19.27
CA GLU A 33 -5.01 1.35 -19.56
C GLU A 33 -5.88 2.52 -19.99
N VAL A 34 -6.50 2.38 -21.15
CA VAL A 34 -7.51 3.29 -21.68
C VAL A 34 -8.85 2.60 -21.52
N GLY A 35 -9.67 3.08 -20.59
CA GLY A 35 -11.00 2.53 -20.33
C GLY A 35 -12.00 2.92 -21.40
N GLU A 36 -13.21 2.37 -21.27
CA GLU A 36 -14.29 2.63 -22.22
C GLU A 36 -14.73 4.10 -22.19
N LEU A 37 -14.97 4.65 -23.39
CA LEU A 37 -15.52 5.99 -23.56
C LEU A 37 -16.95 6.06 -23.00
N SER A 38 -17.17 6.91 -22.03
CA SER A 38 -18.50 7.20 -21.49
C SER A 38 -18.91 8.63 -21.81
N GLY A 39 -19.82 8.79 -22.75
CA GLY A 39 -20.17 10.11 -23.28
C GLY A 39 -18.98 10.79 -23.97
N GLN A 40 -18.35 11.73 -23.32
CA GLN A 40 -17.17 12.46 -23.79
C GLN A 40 -15.97 12.29 -22.85
N VAL A 41 -16.00 11.29 -21.95
CA VAL A 41 -14.97 11.08 -20.93
C VAL A 41 -14.27 9.76 -21.16
N ILE A 42 -12.93 9.80 -21.18
CA ILE A 42 -12.03 8.66 -21.33
C ILE A 42 -11.30 8.47 -20.01
N PRO A 43 -11.54 7.36 -19.28
CA PRO A 43 -10.75 7.05 -18.09
C PRO A 43 -9.40 6.47 -18.49
N LEU A 44 -8.35 6.96 -17.87
CA LEU A 44 -6.97 6.48 -18.01
C LEU A 44 -6.48 5.95 -16.68
N THR A 45 -5.76 4.83 -16.71
CA THR A 45 -5.05 4.29 -15.53
C THR A 45 -3.60 4.00 -15.89
N ALA A 46 -2.67 4.66 -15.23
CA ALA A 46 -1.23 4.45 -15.42
C ALA A 46 -0.80 3.13 -14.75
N LYS A 47 -0.14 2.23 -15.49
CA LYS A 47 0.28 0.90 -15.03
C LYS A 47 1.78 0.80 -14.80
N PHE A 48 2.57 1.14 -15.84
CA PHE A 48 4.03 1.08 -15.80
C PHE A 48 4.63 2.33 -16.43
N GLU A 49 5.86 2.65 -16.02
CA GLU A 49 6.60 3.79 -16.59
C GLU A 49 6.80 3.63 -18.09
N THR A 50 6.69 4.75 -18.83
CA THR A 50 6.94 4.79 -20.26
C THR A 50 8.41 5.03 -20.63
N GLY A 51 9.23 5.45 -19.65
CA GLY A 51 10.55 5.99 -19.93
C GLY A 51 10.46 7.34 -20.65
N ALA A 52 11.38 7.56 -21.59
CA ALA A 52 11.45 8.81 -22.35
C ALA A 52 10.37 8.94 -23.46
N ASP A 53 9.81 7.82 -23.90
CA ASP A 53 8.88 7.80 -25.04
C ASP A 53 7.42 7.82 -24.53
N PRO A 54 6.62 8.84 -24.89
CA PRO A 54 5.22 8.91 -24.47
C PRO A 54 4.34 7.88 -25.21
N VAL A 55 3.31 7.39 -24.52
CA VAL A 55 2.19 6.71 -25.16
C VAL A 55 1.30 7.75 -25.84
N ASN A 56 1.15 7.65 -27.14
CA ASN A 56 0.31 8.56 -27.92
C ASN A 56 -1.13 8.00 -28.01
N ILE A 57 -2.07 8.62 -27.31
CA ILE A 57 -3.49 8.30 -27.46
C ILE A 57 -4.04 9.11 -28.61
N THR A 58 -4.57 8.45 -29.64
CA THR A 58 -5.23 9.12 -30.76
C THR A 58 -6.73 9.00 -30.66
N ILE A 59 -7.43 10.14 -30.73
CA ILE A 59 -8.89 10.24 -30.72
C ILE A 59 -9.33 10.73 -32.10
N THR A 60 -10.22 9.98 -32.75
CA THR A 60 -10.76 10.30 -34.07
C THR A 60 -12.28 10.46 -33.97
N ASP A 61 -12.83 11.56 -34.52
CA ASP A 61 -14.27 11.77 -34.59
C ASP A 61 -14.88 11.18 -35.90
N LYS A 62 -16.21 11.15 -36.02
CA LYS A 62 -16.91 10.60 -37.17
C LYS A 62 -16.62 11.30 -38.51
N LYS A 63 -16.03 12.49 -38.49
CA LYS A 63 -15.60 13.23 -39.68
C LYS A 63 -14.13 13.01 -40.00
N GLY A 64 -13.46 12.07 -39.30
CA GLY A 64 -12.05 11.76 -39.47
C GLY A 64 -11.10 12.83 -38.92
N LYS A 65 -11.57 13.75 -38.09
CA LYS A 65 -10.70 14.69 -37.38
C LYS A 65 -10.02 13.98 -36.22
N THR A 66 -8.72 14.13 -36.12
CA THR A 66 -7.89 13.46 -35.11
C THR A 66 -7.23 14.45 -34.18
N ILE A 67 -7.05 14.03 -32.93
CA ILE A 67 -6.16 14.67 -31.96
C ILE A 67 -5.31 13.60 -31.29
N THR A 68 -4.05 13.91 -31.08
CA THR A 68 -3.12 13.00 -30.37
C THR A 68 -2.72 13.61 -29.05
N ILE A 69 -2.80 12.79 -28.00
CA ILE A 69 -2.46 13.16 -26.63
C ILE A 69 -1.22 12.32 -26.22
N PRO A 70 -0.05 12.93 -26.09
CA PRO A 70 1.11 12.25 -25.55
C PRO A 70 0.96 12.10 -24.02
N VAL A 71 1.08 10.89 -23.51
CA VAL A 71 1.03 10.54 -22.06
C VAL A 71 2.36 9.93 -21.66
N VAL A 72 3.00 10.52 -20.67
CA VAL A 72 4.18 9.98 -20.00
C VAL A 72 3.76 9.42 -18.66
N VAL A 73 4.14 8.19 -18.35
CA VAL A 73 3.93 7.60 -17.03
C VAL A 73 5.27 7.57 -16.30
N ASN A 74 5.32 8.26 -15.18
CA ASN A 74 6.51 8.42 -14.35
C ASN A 74 6.46 7.50 -13.12
N ILE A 75 7.63 7.14 -12.60
CA ILE A 75 7.79 6.51 -11.29
C ILE A 75 7.59 7.56 -10.18
N VAL A 76 7.30 7.09 -8.99
CA VAL A 76 7.20 7.91 -7.77
C VAL A 76 8.03 7.29 -6.65
N ASP A 77 8.46 8.12 -5.71
CA ASP A 77 9.02 7.62 -4.45
C ASP A 77 7.91 6.97 -3.63
N LEU A 78 8.24 5.87 -2.97
CA LEU A 78 7.33 5.23 -2.01
C LEU A 78 7.11 6.18 -0.83
N THR A 79 5.87 6.37 -0.44
CA THR A 79 5.51 7.13 0.76
C THR A 79 4.37 6.43 1.51
N LEU A 80 4.50 6.38 2.82
CA LEU A 80 3.52 5.78 3.72
C LEU A 80 2.83 6.87 4.55
N LYS A 81 1.58 6.63 4.92
CA LYS A 81 0.83 7.54 5.78
C LYS A 81 1.39 7.58 7.21
N SER A 82 2.02 6.51 7.66
CA SER A 82 2.70 6.39 8.95
C SER A 82 3.87 5.44 8.80
N ASN A 83 4.93 5.71 9.53
CA ASN A 83 6.12 4.86 9.62
C ASN A 83 6.33 4.27 11.01
N GLU A 84 5.29 4.26 11.84
CA GLU A 84 5.33 3.71 13.19
C GLU A 84 4.05 2.91 13.49
N ALA A 85 4.20 1.81 14.25
CA ALA A 85 3.11 1.02 14.81
C ALA A 85 3.49 0.48 16.19
N THR A 86 2.54 0.54 17.14
CA THR A 86 2.75 -0.02 18.49
C THR A 86 1.59 -0.90 18.86
N PHE A 87 1.88 -2.15 19.25
CA PHE A 87 0.90 -3.12 19.72
C PHE A 87 1.00 -3.30 21.23
N ALA A 88 -0.15 -3.42 21.87
CA ALA A 88 -0.23 -3.60 23.31
C ALA A 88 0.32 -4.97 23.76
N GLU A 89 0.17 -5.99 22.92
CA GLU A 89 0.56 -7.39 23.19
C GLU A 89 0.63 -8.19 21.90
N PRO A 90 1.24 -9.40 21.87
CA PRO A 90 1.45 -10.18 20.65
C PRO A 90 0.19 -10.67 19.94
N ASP A 91 -0.94 -10.77 20.61
CA ASP A 91 -2.24 -11.17 20.07
C ASP A 91 -3.21 -9.99 19.86
N ALA A 92 -2.68 -8.76 19.92
CA ALA A 92 -3.46 -7.57 19.60
C ALA A 92 -4.01 -7.61 18.16
N GLU A 93 -5.08 -6.87 17.92
CA GLU A 93 -5.64 -6.72 16.59
C GLU A 93 -4.63 -6.12 15.60
N SER A 94 -4.78 -6.48 14.34
CA SER A 94 -3.94 -5.93 13.25
C SER A 94 -4.10 -4.42 13.13
N GLN A 95 -3.01 -3.74 12.79
CA GLN A 95 -3.02 -2.33 12.41
C GLN A 95 -2.80 -2.15 10.92
N TYR A 96 -3.23 -1.01 10.40
CA TYR A 96 -3.25 -0.73 8.98
C TYR A 96 -2.51 0.57 8.66
N ILE A 97 -1.63 0.53 7.67
CA ILE A 97 -0.90 1.70 7.17
C ILE A 97 -1.18 1.83 5.68
N SER A 98 -1.69 2.98 5.25
CA SER A 98 -1.92 3.25 3.84
C SER A 98 -0.62 3.62 3.13
N ILE A 99 -0.42 3.08 1.94
CA ILE A 99 0.58 3.55 0.98
C ILE A 99 -0.03 4.75 0.26
N GLU A 100 0.55 5.94 0.44
CA GLU A 100 0.05 7.16 -0.19
C GLU A 100 0.53 7.28 -1.64
N ARG A 101 1.78 6.85 -1.89
CA ARG A 101 2.40 6.81 -3.22
C ARG A 101 3.34 5.62 -3.30
N GLY A 102 3.52 5.07 -4.50
CA GLY A 102 4.43 3.96 -4.76
C GLY A 102 4.18 3.34 -6.13
N ASN A 103 5.06 2.45 -6.54
CA ASN A 103 5.06 1.87 -7.88
C ASN A 103 4.42 0.47 -7.93
N GLY A 104 3.77 0.04 -6.84
CA GLY A 104 3.17 -1.30 -6.74
C GLY A 104 4.19 -2.42 -6.53
N GLY A 105 3.70 -3.69 -6.46
CA GLY A 105 4.58 -4.86 -6.32
C GLY A 105 5.39 -4.86 -5.04
N TYR A 106 4.76 -4.52 -3.92
CA TYR A 106 5.43 -4.35 -2.63
C TYR A 106 5.91 -5.66 -2.03
N SER A 107 7.11 -5.62 -1.48
CA SER A 107 7.73 -6.71 -0.72
C SER A 107 8.16 -6.23 0.66
N PHE A 108 8.26 -7.18 1.60
CA PHE A 108 8.57 -6.88 3.00
C PHE A 108 9.78 -7.67 3.46
N THR A 109 10.70 -6.97 4.13
CA THR A 109 11.77 -7.59 4.93
C THR A 109 11.76 -7.03 6.34
N TYR A 110 12.35 -7.76 7.28
CA TYR A 110 12.27 -7.48 8.71
C TYR A 110 13.67 -7.40 9.29
N GLN A 111 13.95 -6.32 10.00
CA GLN A 111 15.24 -6.11 10.69
C GLN A 111 15.01 -6.00 12.19
N VAL A 112 15.61 -6.91 12.96
CA VAL A 112 15.57 -6.90 14.43
C VAL A 112 16.90 -6.37 14.95
N GLY A 113 16.85 -5.25 15.69
CA GLY A 113 18.05 -4.57 16.18
C GLY A 113 19.00 -4.17 15.04
N ASP A 114 20.29 -4.41 15.21
CA ASP A 114 21.33 -4.12 14.21
C ASP A 114 21.62 -5.31 13.26
N GLY A 115 20.72 -6.32 13.25
CA GLY A 115 20.87 -7.49 12.38
C GLY A 115 20.60 -7.16 10.90
N GLU A 116 21.00 -8.10 10.02
CA GLU A 116 20.67 -7.98 8.59
C GLU A 116 19.16 -8.19 8.37
N PRO A 117 18.56 -7.48 7.40
CA PRO A 117 17.16 -7.70 7.04
C PRO A 117 16.92 -9.12 6.53
N THR A 118 15.82 -9.75 6.98
CA THR A 118 15.42 -11.10 6.57
C THR A 118 13.97 -11.10 6.10
N THR A 119 13.54 -12.19 5.47
CA THR A 119 12.13 -12.41 5.11
C THR A 119 11.32 -13.05 6.25
N ASP A 120 11.97 -13.37 7.38
CA ASP A 120 11.35 -14.06 8.51
C ASP A 120 10.55 -13.11 9.39
N ALA A 121 9.23 -13.17 9.29
CA ALA A 121 8.27 -12.39 10.06
C ALA A 121 8.09 -12.98 11.48
N THR A 122 9.09 -12.81 12.35
CA THR A 122 9.07 -13.41 13.71
C THR A 122 8.29 -12.58 14.73
N ILE A 123 8.34 -11.26 14.65
CA ILE A 123 7.71 -10.32 15.61
C ILE A 123 6.39 -9.79 15.08
N VAL A 124 6.37 -9.40 13.81
CA VAL A 124 5.18 -8.91 13.10
C VAL A 124 5.16 -9.50 11.69
N GLU A 125 3.98 -9.75 11.16
CA GLU A 125 3.77 -10.12 9.76
C GLU A 125 3.14 -8.93 9.03
N ALA A 126 3.73 -8.55 7.90
CA ALA A 126 3.21 -7.52 7.02
C ALA A 126 2.68 -8.13 5.73
N THR A 127 1.50 -7.72 5.31
CA THR A 127 0.91 -8.07 4.01
C THR A 127 0.33 -6.81 3.39
N GLU A 128 0.22 -6.78 2.06
CA GLU A 128 -0.38 -5.63 1.36
C GLU A 128 -1.52 -6.08 0.48
N LYS A 129 -2.59 -5.30 0.49
CA LYS A 129 -3.69 -5.41 -0.44
C LYS A 129 -4.29 -4.03 -0.72
N GLU A 130 -4.40 -3.68 -2.01
CA GLU A 130 -5.04 -2.43 -2.46
C GLU A 130 -4.42 -1.15 -1.85
N ASN A 131 -3.09 -1.09 -1.79
CA ASN A 131 -2.30 -0.03 -1.16
C ASN A 131 -2.53 0.11 0.36
N LEU A 132 -2.98 -0.93 1.02
CA LEU A 132 -3.14 -1.00 2.47
C LEU A 132 -2.22 -2.09 3.03
N ILE A 133 -1.23 -1.68 3.83
CA ILE A 133 -0.37 -2.59 4.57
C ILE A 133 -1.09 -3.01 5.83
N THR A 134 -1.23 -4.32 6.04
CA THR A 134 -1.74 -4.91 7.27
C THR A 134 -0.58 -5.44 8.08
N LEU A 135 -0.41 -4.95 9.30
CA LEU A 135 0.58 -5.41 10.27
C LEU A 135 -0.11 -6.27 11.32
N LYS A 136 0.30 -7.55 11.42
CA LYS A 136 -0.22 -8.50 12.41
C LYS A 136 0.88 -8.87 13.41
N PRO A 137 0.73 -8.56 14.70
CA PRO A 137 1.73 -8.91 15.70
C PRO A 137 1.76 -10.43 15.93
N LYS A 138 2.95 -10.97 16.24
CA LYS A 138 3.18 -12.41 16.49
C LYS A 138 3.92 -12.67 17.80
N ALA A 139 4.90 -11.83 18.11
CA ALA A 139 5.71 -11.97 19.30
C ALA A 139 6.12 -10.58 19.83
N ARG A 140 6.45 -10.51 21.12
CA ARG A 140 6.99 -9.27 21.71
C ARG A 140 8.35 -8.91 21.09
N GLY A 141 8.62 -7.63 20.96
CA GLY A 141 9.90 -7.11 20.49
C GLY A 141 9.76 -5.85 19.65
N ASP A 142 10.90 -5.35 19.23
CA ASP A 142 11.02 -4.22 18.33
C ASP A 142 11.58 -4.72 16.99
N VAL A 143 10.97 -4.30 15.88
CA VAL A 143 11.37 -4.68 14.53
C VAL A 143 11.13 -3.52 13.56
N LYS A 144 12.02 -3.35 12.60
CA LYS A 144 11.78 -2.51 11.43
C LYS A 144 11.20 -3.37 10.32
N VAL A 145 10.07 -2.99 9.79
CA VAL A 145 9.51 -3.55 8.56
C VAL A 145 9.94 -2.67 7.41
N ILE A 146 10.75 -3.22 6.52
CA ILE A 146 11.27 -2.54 5.34
C ILE A 146 10.34 -2.87 4.19
N VAL A 147 9.70 -1.86 3.64
CA VAL A 147 8.78 -1.97 2.51
C VAL A 147 9.52 -1.55 1.26
N THR A 148 9.57 -2.40 0.24
CA THR A 148 10.23 -2.11 -1.03
C THR A 148 9.22 -2.29 -2.15
N ASP A 149 9.10 -1.31 -3.04
CA ASP A 149 8.25 -1.40 -4.23
C ASP A 149 9.00 -2.03 -5.42
N GLN A 150 8.28 -2.34 -6.50
CA GLN A 150 8.88 -2.98 -7.70
C GLN A 150 9.95 -2.13 -8.42
N LYS A 151 10.10 -0.84 -8.07
CA LYS A 151 11.12 0.07 -8.62
C LYS A 151 12.30 0.26 -7.68
N GLY A 152 12.28 -0.42 -6.52
CA GLY A 152 13.34 -0.36 -5.52
C GLY A 152 13.25 0.85 -4.60
N SER A 153 12.14 1.60 -4.62
CA SER A 153 11.90 2.64 -3.61
C SER A 153 11.55 2.00 -2.29
N VAL A 154 12.12 2.50 -1.20
CA VAL A 154 12.09 1.87 0.13
C VAL A 154 11.55 2.83 1.18
N GLU A 155 10.71 2.30 2.06
CA GLU A 155 10.28 2.95 3.30
C GLU A 155 10.39 1.98 4.48
N GLU A 156 10.63 2.51 5.68
CA GLU A 156 10.76 1.74 6.91
C GLU A 156 9.59 2.04 7.86
N ILE A 157 9.03 0.98 8.46
CA ILE A 157 8.04 1.08 9.53
C ILE A 157 8.66 0.57 10.82
N SER A 158 8.79 1.43 11.83
CA SER A 158 9.22 1.04 13.17
C SER A 158 8.05 0.40 13.91
N VAL A 159 8.17 -0.88 14.22
CA VAL A 159 7.10 -1.63 14.91
C VAL A 159 7.57 -2.06 16.29
N LYS A 160 6.74 -1.78 17.30
CA LYS A 160 6.94 -2.24 18.67
C LYS A 160 5.76 -3.10 19.11
N VAL A 161 6.05 -4.32 19.59
CA VAL A 161 5.07 -5.20 20.20
C VAL A 161 5.43 -5.38 21.68
N ASN A 162 4.59 -4.85 22.55
CA ASN A 162 4.81 -4.94 23.99
C ASN A 162 4.57 -6.37 24.50
N PRO A 163 5.18 -6.77 25.64
CA PRO A 163 4.88 -8.04 26.28
C PRO A 163 3.45 -8.08 26.81
N TYR A 164 2.93 -9.27 27.05
CA TYR A 164 1.67 -9.42 27.75
C TYR A 164 1.69 -8.75 29.14
N ASN A 165 0.62 -8.06 29.46
CA ASN A 165 0.40 -7.61 30.81
C ASN A 165 -0.08 -8.79 31.66
N LEU A 166 0.51 -8.95 32.85
CA LEU A 166 0.01 -9.93 33.82
C LEU A 166 -1.39 -9.50 34.28
N LYS A 167 -2.38 -10.34 34.00
CA LYS A 167 -3.75 -10.18 34.48
C LYS A 167 -4.10 -11.37 35.37
N LEU A 168 -4.71 -11.12 36.50
CA LEU A 168 -5.27 -12.16 37.35
C LEU A 168 -6.77 -12.26 37.06
N GLU A 169 -7.27 -13.47 36.96
CA GLU A 169 -8.69 -13.74 36.71
C GLU A 169 -9.57 -13.28 37.89
N ASN A 170 -9.02 -13.36 39.11
CA ASN A 170 -9.65 -12.85 40.30
C ASN A 170 -8.79 -11.77 40.96
N GLU A 171 -9.29 -10.56 41.05
CA GLU A 171 -8.71 -9.53 41.91
C GLU A 171 -8.94 -9.90 43.39
N ALA A 172 -8.02 -10.69 43.95
CA ALA A 172 -7.99 -10.85 45.41
C ALA A 172 -7.63 -9.51 46.06
N THR A 173 -8.59 -8.77 46.55
CA THR A 173 -8.40 -7.45 47.13
C THR A 173 -7.70 -7.50 48.50
N SER A 174 -7.56 -8.67 49.10
CA SER A 174 -6.75 -8.84 50.32
C SER A 174 -6.31 -10.29 50.52
N LEU A 175 -5.05 -10.47 50.90
CA LEU A 175 -4.53 -11.71 51.45
C LEU A 175 -4.50 -11.54 52.99
N ILE A 176 -5.30 -12.28 53.71
CA ILE A 176 -5.27 -12.29 55.16
C ILE A 176 -4.21 -13.33 55.59
N ILE A 177 -3.06 -12.84 56.02
CA ILE A 177 -2.05 -13.68 56.66
C ILE A 177 -2.33 -13.72 58.16
N GLY A 178 -2.95 -14.74 58.60
CA GLY A 178 -3.17 -14.90 60.04
C GLY A 178 -4.28 -15.91 60.32
N GLY A 179 -3.93 -17.02 60.86
CA GLY A 179 -4.84 -18.07 61.29
C GLY A 179 -4.71 -19.36 60.46
N TYR A 180 -4.90 -20.42 61.09
CA TYR A 180 -4.70 -21.81 60.59
C TYR A 180 -5.62 -22.21 59.44
N GLU A 181 -6.48 -21.34 58.95
CA GLU A 181 -7.50 -21.68 57.96
C GLU A 181 -7.65 -20.69 56.80
N ALA A 182 -6.66 -19.88 56.52
CA ALA A 182 -6.72 -19.02 55.34
C ALA A 182 -6.25 -19.80 54.12
N SER A 183 -7.15 -20.45 53.43
CA SER A 183 -6.91 -20.90 52.04
C SER A 183 -7.36 -19.80 51.10
N THR A 184 -6.44 -19.27 50.31
CA THR A 184 -6.76 -18.38 49.19
C THR A 184 -6.55 -19.19 47.95
N GLU A 185 -7.58 -19.46 47.18
CA GLU A 185 -7.46 -19.89 45.81
C GLU A 185 -7.13 -18.63 44.99
N ILE A 186 -5.99 -18.66 44.35
CA ILE A 186 -5.56 -17.64 43.37
C ILE A 186 -5.89 -18.15 41.97
#